data_dd177159cdc34e472b9313a8542296b7
#
_entry.id   dd177159cdc34e472b9313a8542296b7
#
_cell.length_a   1.000
_cell.length_b   1.000
_cell.length_c   1.000
_cell.angle_alpha   90.00
_cell.angle_beta   90.00
_cell.angle_gamma   90.00
#
_symmetry.space_group_name_H-M   'P 1'
#
loop_
_entity.id
_entity.type
_entity.pdbx_description
1 polymer ?
#
loop_
_entity_poly.entity_id
_entity_poly.type
_entity_poly.pdbx_seq_one_letter_code
_entity_poly.pdbx_strand_id
1 'polypeptide(L)'
;MTTIISAGILLAFALVIFCVIKWWNMRIVGVTPVPLFTFIAILFTSGLDVGLIMFPLAFDFPLYADTATEPAYAFTNPLALEFGFWGFLIWAFYFLTAFYFCAIEPRVKFFEIGIVKLLNNLVIITTCAFTGALFLIYMPYYIAEVGDGETVIPAFYVICFLVILAAAYSSTDIKYVRILSVGSTFLFFALILGMWAYAGMGLGEFVTTAGNIGGYFGNIHKFILPLTEYHEFYLFWWFAWSIMIGQFTSRFVGGLTTWQLLAALLVFPSIPLAVWFSVLYFYHLNTIPTAGLINWSMTVVGILFVINSFDSLIRLYTDNMNLSAERLGKLPYVLGNAVALFALTLAFQSQWLQIQWVGTVVIGIYIACLIYIFVKKRSEVAAITSSPEENTLDFDRIKTAH
;
A
#
# COMPACT_ATOMS: atom_id res chain seq x y z
N MET A 1 -9.97 -19.21 5.46
CA MET A 1 -9.80 -17.77 5.14
C MET A 1 -10.20 -17.45 3.72
N THR A 2 -9.96 -18.34 2.75
CA THR A 2 -10.23 -18.15 1.30
C THR A 2 -11.65 -17.69 0.98
N THR A 3 -12.68 -18.25 1.62
CA THR A 3 -14.07 -17.82 1.41
C THR A 3 -14.31 -16.37 1.84
N ILE A 4 -13.69 -15.94 2.94
CA ILE A 4 -13.86 -14.57 3.48
C ILE A 4 -13.24 -13.56 2.53
N ILE A 5 -11.98 -13.80 2.11
CA ILE A 5 -11.30 -12.89 1.20
C ILE A 5 -11.97 -12.85 -0.18
N SER A 6 -12.40 -14.00 -0.71
CA SER A 6 -13.12 -14.06 -1.98
C SER A 6 -14.43 -13.26 -1.94
N ALA A 7 -15.20 -13.40 -0.86
CA ALA A 7 -16.42 -12.60 -0.66
C ALA A 7 -16.11 -11.11 -0.54
N GLY A 8 -15.04 -10.75 0.20
CA GLY A 8 -14.56 -9.37 0.33
C GLY A 8 -14.18 -8.75 -1.01
N ILE A 9 -13.44 -9.49 -1.85
CA ILE A 9 -13.01 -9.05 -3.18
C ILE A 9 -14.21 -8.83 -4.10
N LEU A 10 -15.11 -9.81 -4.18
CA LEU A 10 -16.30 -9.71 -5.02
C LEU A 10 -17.18 -8.53 -4.58
N LEU A 11 -17.33 -8.33 -3.27
CA LEU A 11 -18.03 -7.17 -2.72
C LEU A 11 -17.33 -5.86 -3.12
N ALA A 12 -16.01 -5.77 -2.95
CA ALA A 12 -15.26 -4.57 -3.28
C ALA A 12 -15.37 -4.22 -4.77
N PHE A 13 -15.22 -5.18 -5.68
CA PHE A 13 -15.40 -4.95 -7.12
C PHE A 13 -16.82 -4.56 -7.48
N ALA A 14 -17.83 -5.21 -6.89
CA ALA A 14 -19.23 -4.81 -7.09
C ALA A 14 -19.46 -3.36 -6.67
N LEU A 15 -18.89 -2.93 -5.55
CA LEU A 15 -18.96 -1.55 -5.08
C LEU A 15 -18.20 -0.57 -5.97
N VAL A 16 -17.02 -0.94 -6.46
CA VAL A 16 -16.25 -0.13 -7.43
C VAL A 16 -17.10 0.10 -8.68
N ILE A 17 -17.64 -0.97 -9.26
CA ILE A 17 -18.51 -0.89 -10.46
C ILE A 17 -19.72 -0.01 -10.17
N PHE A 18 -20.38 -0.20 -9.03
CA PHE A 18 -21.52 0.60 -8.62
C PHE A 18 -21.18 2.09 -8.50
N CYS A 19 -20.07 2.43 -7.82
CA CYS A 19 -19.65 3.82 -7.65
C CYS A 19 -19.32 4.47 -8.99
N VAL A 20 -18.63 3.76 -9.87
CA VAL A 20 -18.25 4.27 -11.19
C VAL A 20 -19.50 4.49 -12.05
N ILE A 21 -20.42 3.54 -12.10
CA ILE A 21 -21.66 3.69 -12.92
C ILE A 21 -22.53 4.83 -12.39
N LYS A 22 -22.73 4.88 -11.06
CA LYS A 22 -23.64 5.84 -10.46
C LYS A 22 -23.10 7.27 -10.48
N TRP A 23 -21.79 7.44 -10.27
CA TRP A 23 -21.16 8.75 -10.08
C TRP A 23 -20.02 9.02 -11.07
N TRP A 24 -20.10 8.53 -12.29
CA TRP A 24 -19.05 8.59 -13.32
C TRP A 24 -18.33 9.94 -13.42
N ASN A 25 -19.08 11.01 -13.54
CA ASN A 25 -18.58 12.37 -13.72
C ASN A 25 -18.56 13.20 -12.42
N MET A 26 -18.85 12.59 -11.28
CA MET A 26 -18.83 13.33 -10.02
C MET A 26 -17.41 13.79 -9.69
N ARG A 27 -17.25 15.06 -9.43
CA ARG A 27 -15.99 15.65 -9.04
C ARG A 27 -15.69 15.36 -7.57
N ILE A 28 -14.47 14.95 -7.27
CA ILE A 28 -14.01 14.55 -5.94
C ILE A 28 -12.86 15.46 -5.55
N VAL A 29 -12.96 16.07 -4.37
CA VAL A 29 -11.96 17.00 -3.84
C VAL A 29 -11.62 16.61 -2.41
N GLY A 30 -10.35 16.50 -2.09
CA GLY A 30 -9.84 16.21 -0.74
C GLY A 30 -9.67 17.49 0.10
N VAL A 31 -9.42 17.33 1.42
CA VAL A 31 -9.25 18.47 2.36
C VAL A 31 -8.01 19.30 2.11
N THR A 32 -7.00 18.74 1.44
CA THR A 32 -5.74 19.41 1.12
C THR A 32 -5.38 19.11 -0.34
N PRO A 33 -6.16 19.61 -1.31
CA PRO A 33 -6.00 19.24 -2.71
C PRO A 33 -4.63 19.67 -3.24
N VAL A 34 -4.01 18.77 -4.01
CA VAL A 34 -2.71 19.00 -4.64
C VAL A 34 -2.79 18.77 -6.15
N PRO A 35 -1.84 19.28 -6.95
CA PRO A 35 -1.75 18.97 -8.37
C PRO A 35 -1.63 17.46 -8.62
N LEU A 36 -2.15 16.98 -9.76
CA LEU A 36 -2.20 15.54 -10.11
C LEU A 36 -0.84 14.84 -9.96
N PHE A 37 0.23 15.43 -10.44
CA PHE A 37 1.58 14.84 -10.30
C PHE A 37 1.97 14.63 -8.83
N THR A 38 1.73 15.63 -7.98
CA THR A 38 2.01 15.52 -6.54
C THR A 38 1.11 14.48 -5.87
N PHE A 39 -0.16 14.41 -6.27
CA PHE A 39 -1.08 13.38 -5.80
C PHE A 39 -0.57 11.97 -6.13
N ILE A 40 -0.13 11.76 -7.39
CA ILE A 40 0.41 10.46 -7.82
C ILE A 40 1.70 10.12 -7.07
N ALA A 41 2.60 11.07 -6.87
CA ALA A 41 3.83 10.85 -6.11
C ALA A 41 3.54 10.46 -4.65
N ILE A 42 2.62 11.15 -3.98
CA ILE A 42 2.17 10.81 -2.62
C ILE A 42 1.55 9.40 -2.59
N LEU A 43 0.66 9.12 -3.54
CA LEU A 43 0.01 7.81 -3.65
C LEU A 43 1.03 6.68 -3.82
N PHE A 44 1.99 6.86 -4.73
CA PHE A 44 3.02 5.87 -5.02
C PHE A 44 3.89 5.57 -3.80
N THR A 45 4.39 6.59 -3.12
CA THR A 45 5.29 6.42 -1.97
C THR A 45 4.60 5.98 -0.69
N SER A 46 3.30 6.23 -0.55
CA SER A 46 2.53 5.82 0.63
C SER A 46 1.76 4.51 0.43
N GLY A 47 1.48 4.15 -0.82
CA GLY A 47 0.72 2.95 -1.17
C GLY A 47 1.58 1.71 -1.44
N LEU A 48 2.90 1.86 -1.42
CA LEU A 48 3.85 0.78 -1.65
C LEU A 48 4.84 0.73 -0.47
N ASP A 49 5.27 -0.47 -0.14
CA ASP A 49 6.18 -0.68 0.97
C ASP A 49 7.48 -1.40 0.57
N VAL A 50 8.21 -1.86 1.56
CA VAL A 50 9.49 -2.57 1.41
C VAL A 50 9.38 -3.83 0.56
N GLY A 51 8.23 -4.49 0.53
CA GLY A 51 8.01 -5.72 -0.24
C GLY A 51 8.25 -5.51 -1.73
N LEU A 52 7.85 -4.34 -2.26
CA LEU A 52 8.13 -3.96 -3.64
C LEU A 52 9.62 -4.09 -4.04
N ILE A 53 10.52 -3.78 -3.11
CA ILE A 53 11.96 -3.79 -3.37
C ILE A 53 12.57 -5.15 -3.00
N MET A 54 12.14 -5.75 -1.90
CA MET A 54 12.82 -6.89 -1.29
C MET A 54 12.28 -8.26 -1.71
N PHE A 55 11.01 -8.38 -2.11
CA PHE A 55 10.43 -9.68 -2.40
C PHE A 55 10.84 -10.29 -3.76
N PRO A 56 10.81 -9.53 -4.87
CA PRO A 56 10.85 -10.15 -6.20
C PRO A 56 12.06 -11.05 -6.44
N LEU A 57 13.27 -10.58 -6.14
CA LEU A 57 14.49 -11.35 -6.36
C LEU A 57 14.75 -12.37 -5.26
N ALA A 58 14.39 -12.04 -4.01
CA ALA A 58 14.65 -12.89 -2.86
C ALA A 58 13.74 -14.11 -2.83
N PHE A 59 12.47 -13.95 -3.25
CA PHE A 59 11.45 -14.96 -3.01
C PHE A 59 10.46 -15.15 -4.18
N ASP A 60 9.87 -14.08 -4.71
CA ASP A 60 8.70 -14.17 -5.59
C ASP A 60 9.02 -14.80 -6.95
N PHE A 61 10.03 -14.31 -7.66
CA PHE A 61 10.39 -14.88 -8.95
C PHE A 61 10.86 -16.33 -8.87
N PRO A 62 11.69 -16.75 -7.90
CA PRO A 62 11.98 -18.16 -7.67
C PRO A 62 10.73 -19.01 -7.42
N LEU A 63 9.83 -18.55 -6.55
CA LEU A 63 8.57 -19.24 -6.25
C LEU A 63 7.67 -19.40 -7.47
N TYR A 64 7.48 -18.32 -8.25
CA TYR A 64 6.60 -18.34 -9.42
C TYR A 64 7.20 -19.13 -10.60
N ALA A 65 8.51 -19.26 -10.66
CA ALA A 65 9.19 -20.06 -11.68
C ALA A 65 9.13 -21.56 -11.39
N ASP A 66 9.00 -21.96 -10.13
CA ASP A 66 8.91 -23.36 -9.71
C ASP A 66 7.48 -23.92 -9.86
N THR A 67 7.04 -24.07 -11.10
CA THR A 67 5.72 -24.61 -11.43
C THR A 67 5.56 -26.10 -11.12
N ALA A 68 6.64 -26.79 -10.75
CA ALA A 68 6.59 -28.17 -10.28
C ALA A 68 6.05 -28.23 -8.85
N THR A 69 6.46 -27.32 -7.98
CA THR A 69 6.00 -27.19 -6.59
C THR A 69 4.71 -26.37 -6.54
N GLU A 70 4.58 -25.31 -7.36
CA GLU A 70 3.42 -24.43 -7.39
C GLU A 70 2.73 -24.41 -8.76
N PRO A 71 2.04 -25.50 -9.13
CA PRO A 71 1.41 -25.66 -10.45
C PRO A 71 0.32 -24.62 -10.75
N ALA A 72 -0.22 -23.97 -9.72
CA ALA A 72 -1.20 -22.90 -9.86
C ALA A 72 -0.65 -21.69 -10.63
N TYR A 73 0.66 -21.51 -10.68
CA TYR A 73 1.31 -20.40 -11.40
C TYR A 73 1.66 -20.73 -12.86
N ALA A 74 1.53 -21.98 -13.31
CA ALA A 74 1.92 -22.43 -14.65
C ALA A 74 1.15 -21.76 -15.81
N PHE A 75 0.10 -20.99 -15.54
CA PHE A 75 -0.71 -20.36 -16.59
C PHE A 75 -0.09 -19.09 -17.18
N THR A 76 0.93 -18.54 -16.55
CA THR A 76 1.63 -17.33 -17.03
C THR A 76 3.09 -17.30 -16.53
N ASN A 77 3.81 -16.24 -16.83
CA ASN A 77 5.19 -16.07 -16.43
C ASN A 77 5.34 -15.34 -15.08
N PRO A 78 6.50 -15.46 -14.38
CA PRO A 78 6.73 -14.83 -13.09
C PRO A 78 6.55 -13.31 -13.07
N LEU A 79 6.96 -12.60 -14.13
CA LEU A 79 6.77 -11.15 -14.19
C LEU A 79 5.29 -10.75 -14.23
N ALA A 80 4.47 -11.51 -14.95
CA ALA A 80 3.02 -11.26 -15.01
C ALA A 80 2.34 -11.53 -13.66
N LEU A 81 2.82 -12.53 -12.92
CA LEU A 81 2.34 -12.84 -11.56
C LEU A 81 2.69 -11.72 -10.60
N GLU A 82 3.96 -11.32 -10.56
CA GLU A 82 4.44 -10.24 -9.70
C GLU A 82 3.70 -8.93 -9.99
N PHE A 83 3.61 -8.54 -11.27
CA PHE A 83 2.84 -7.37 -11.66
C PHE A 83 1.37 -7.47 -11.24
N GLY A 84 0.76 -8.65 -11.37
CA GLY A 84 -0.64 -8.87 -11.01
C GLY A 84 -0.90 -8.82 -9.50
N PHE A 85 0.07 -9.17 -8.67
CA PHE A 85 -0.05 -9.11 -7.22
C PHE A 85 0.15 -7.69 -6.65
N TRP A 86 0.86 -6.81 -7.38
CA TRP A 86 1.19 -5.46 -6.94
C TRP A 86 0.51 -4.34 -7.73
N GLY A 87 0.09 -4.60 -8.95
CA GLY A 87 -0.36 -3.60 -9.90
C GLY A 87 -1.83 -3.69 -10.27
N PHE A 88 -2.28 -2.69 -10.97
CA PHE A 88 -3.55 -2.53 -11.65
C PHE A 88 -4.79 -2.87 -10.80
N LEU A 89 -5.32 -4.11 -10.83
CA LEU A 89 -6.60 -4.44 -10.15
C LEU A 89 -6.60 -4.18 -8.64
N ILE A 90 -5.48 -4.38 -7.97
CA ILE A 90 -5.36 -4.19 -6.52
C ILE A 90 -5.65 -2.74 -6.13
N TRP A 91 -5.25 -1.80 -6.96
CA TRP A 91 -5.49 -0.38 -6.74
C TRP A 91 -6.98 0.00 -6.77
N ALA A 92 -7.86 -0.89 -7.27
CA ALA A 92 -9.29 -0.71 -7.18
C ALA A 92 -9.80 -0.70 -5.72
N PHE A 93 -9.14 -1.44 -4.81
CA PHE A 93 -9.46 -1.38 -3.38
C PHE A 93 -9.17 0.00 -2.78
N TYR A 94 -8.05 0.62 -3.20
CA TYR A 94 -7.69 1.97 -2.81
C TYR A 94 -8.59 3.04 -3.43
N PHE A 95 -9.02 2.83 -4.67
CA PHE A 95 -10.05 3.68 -5.29
C PHE A 95 -11.33 3.66 -4.47
N LEU A 96 -11.83 2.48 -4.10
CA LEU A 96 -13.08 2.34 -3.35
C LEU A 96 -13.04 3.14 -2.04
N THR A 97 -11.97 3.02 -1.29
CA THR A 97 -11.81 3.70 -0.01
C THR A 97 -11.51 5.19 -0.17
N ALA A 98 -10.67 5.60 -1.13
CA ALA A 98 -10.45 7.01 -1.43
C ALA A 98 -11.75 7.70 -1.86
N PHE A 99 -12.53 7.07 -2.74
CA PHE A 99 -13.86 7.55 -3.13
C PHE A 99 -14.80 7.67 -1.92
N TYR A 100 -14.84 6.64 -1.07
CA TYR A 100 -15.67 6.63 0.12
C TYR A 100 -15.34 7.80 1.05
N PHE A 101 -14.07 7.99 1.39
CA PHE A 101 -13.65 9.06 2.29
C PHE A 101 -13.83 10.47 1.71
N CYS A 102 -13.76 10.65 0.39
CA CYS A 102 -14.03 11.92 -0.24
C CYS A 102 -15.55 12.22 -0.35
N ALA A 103 -16.33 11.24 -0.81
CA ALA A 103 -17.68 11.49 -1.26
C ALA A 103 -18.76 11.05 -0.26
N ILE A 104 -18.54 9.95 0.46
CA ILE A 104 -19.56 9.29 1.27
C ILE A 104 -19.38 9.59 2.77
N GLU A 105 -18.17 9.40 3.31
CA GLU A 105 -17.89 9.57 4.74
C GLU A 105 -18.30 10.93 5.29
N PRO A 106 -18.10 12.08 4.61
CA PRO A 106 -18.52 13.38 5.12
C PRO A 106 -20.02 13.49 5.43
N ARG A 107 -20.85 12.64 4.80
CA ARG A 107 -22.29 12.58 5.00
C ARG A 107 -22.71 11.46 5.95
N VAL A 108 -22.02 10.34 5.88
CA VAL A 108 -22.34 9.12 6.63
C VAL A 108 -21.77 9.14 8.04
N LYS A 109 -20.52 9.65 8.19
CA LYS A 109 -19.78 9.77 9.46
C LYS A 109 -19.65 8.43 10.19
N PHE A 110 -19.46 7.34 9.43
CA PHE A 110 -19.34 6.00 9.99
C PHE A 110 -18.04 5.83 10.79
N PHE A 111 -16.93 6.37 10.28
CA PHE A 111 -15.63 6.31 10.95
C PHE A 111 -15.47 7.30 12.12
N GLU A 112 -16.45 8.17 12.34
CA GLU A 112 -16.54 9.01 13.54
C GLU A 112 -17.18 8.26 14.73
N ILE A 113 -17.87 7.12 14.51
CA ILE A 113 -18.43 6.28 15.57
C ILE A 113 -17.29 5.71 16.41
N GLY A 114 -17.30 5.95 17.73
CA GLY A 114 -16.18 5.66 18.63
C GLY A 114 -15.58 4.27 18.50
N ILE A 115 -16.41 3.20 18.45
CA ILE A 115 -15.91 1.83 18.28
C ILE A 115 -15.30 1.59 16.88
N VAL A 116 -15.89 2.16 15.84
CA VAL A 116 -15.36 2.05 14.46
C VAL A 116 -14.05 2.81 14.37
N LYS A 117 -13.97 4.01 14.94
CA LYS A 117 -12.74 4.81 15.01
C LYS A 117 -11.62 4.06 15.73
N LEU A 118 -11.93 3.40 16.85
CA LEU A 118 -10.94 2.58 17.56
C LEU A 118 -10.46 1.41 16.70
N LEU A 119 -11.38 0.62 16.13
CA LEU A 119 -11.04 -0.51 15.28
C LEU A 119 -10.23 -0.09 14.04
N ASN A 120 -10.62 1.01 13.40
CA ASN A 120 -9.88 1.56 12.26
C ASN A 120 -8.42 1.92 12.64
N ASN A 121 -8.22 2.58 13.78
CA ASN A 121 -6.87 2.93 14.21
C ASN A 121 -6.05 1.70 14.63
N LEU A 122 -6.66 0.68 15.23
CA LEU A 122 -5.99 -0.60 15.49
C LEU A 122 -5.57 -1.28 14.18
N VAL A 123 -6.41 -1.28 13.16
CA VAL A 123 -6.05 -1.76 11.81
C VAL A 123 -4.85 -1.00 11.27
N ILE A 124 -4.85 0.34 11.31
CA ILE A 124 -3.74 1.16 10.81
C ILE A 124 -2.45 0.83 11.55
N ILE A 125 -2.47 0.77 12.87
CA ILE A 125 -1.30 0.49 13.71
C ILE A 125 -0.74 -0.91 13.43
N THR A 126 -1.61 -1.93 13.40
CA THR A 126 -1.19 -3.31 13.17
C THR A 126 -0.66 -3.50 11.75
N THR A 127 -1.31 -2.94 10.74
CA THR A 127 -0.84 -3.02 9.35
C THR A 127 0.48 -2.28 9.16
N CYS A 128 0.65 -1.13 9.83
CA CYS A 128 1.92 -0.41 9.85
C CYS A 128 3.03 -1.30 10.44
N ALA A 129 2.81 -1.94 11.59
CA ALA A 129 3.79 -2.82 12.21
C ALA A 129 4.12 -4.07 11.35
N PHE A 130 3.18 -4.53 10.54
CA PHE A 130 3.41 -5.63 9.61
C PHE A 130 4.50 -5.31 8.57
N THR A 131 4.55 -4.09 8.05
CA THR A 131 5.66 -3.62 7.19
C THR A 131 7.03 -3.79 7.88
N GLY A 132 7.09 -3.52 9.19
CA GLY A 132 8.31 -3.75 9.97
C GLY A 132 8.70 -5.23 10.07
N ALA A 133 7.71 -6.12 10.20
CA ALA A 133 7.96 -7.56 10.23
C ALA A 133 8.49 -8.07 8.88
N LEU A 134 7.92 -7.60 7.78
CA LEU A 134 8.40 -7.93 6.43
C LEU A 134 9.83 -7.42 6.23
N PHE A 135 10.11 -6.18 6.58
CA PHE A 135 11.47 -5.62 6.53
C PHE A 135 12.47 -6.48 7.33
N LEU A 136 12.11 -6.86 8.55
CA LEU A 136 12.96 -7.68 9.41
C LEU A 136 13.22 -9.08 8.83
N ILE A 137 12.19 -9.72 8.28
CA ILE A 137 12.26 -11.09 7.74
C ILE A 137 13.13 -11.15 6.48
N TYR A 138 13.07 -10.14 5.61
CA TYR A 138 13.81 -10.15 4.34
C TYR A 138 15.19 -9.51 4.43
N MET A 139 15.53 -8.82 5.54
CA MET A 139 16.84 -8.18 5.74
C MET A 139 18.05 -9.13 5.60
N PRO A 140 18.01 -10.39 6.10
CA PRO A 140 19.12 -11.33 5.95
C PRO A 140 19.58 -11.51 4.51
N TYR A 141 18.65 -11.64 3.57
CA TYR A 141 18.96 -11.82 2.15
C TYR A 141 19.78 -10.65 1.58
N TYR A 142 19.44 -9.41 1.95
CA TYR A 142 20.07 -8.20 1.39
C TYR A 142 21.34 -7.76 2.14
N ILE A 143 21.53 -8.21 3.39
CA ILE A 143 22.69 -7.90 4.23
C ILE A 143 23.41 -9.22 4.61
N ALA A 144 23.57 -10.08 3.61
CA ALA A 144 24.15 -11.40 3.80
C ALA A 144 25.63 -11.36 4.33
N GLU A 145 26.33 -10.25 4.12
CA GLU A 145 27.70 -10.05 4.64
C GLU A 145 27.78 -9.99 6.17
N VAL A 146 26.65 -9.75 6.85
CA VAL A 146 26.59 -9.66 8.33
C VAL A 146 26.15 -10.99 8.95
N GLY A 147 25.51 -11.88 8.17
CA GLY A 147 24.93 -13.14 8.64
C GLY A 147 25.15 -14.30 7.67
N ASP A 148 24.19 -15.22 7.67
CA ASP A 148 24.17 -16.39 6.78
C ASP A 148 23.30 -16.19 5.51
N GLY A 149 22.67 -15.03 5.37
CA GLY A 149 21.74 -14.73 4.29
C GLY A 149 20.30 -15.23 4.50
N GLU A 150 20.04 -15.98 5.56
CA GLU A 150 18.73 -16.62 5.81
C GLU A 150 18.16 -16.27 7.19
N THR A 151 19.01 -16.26 8.22
CA THR A 151 18.57 -16.15 9.62
C THR A 151 18.51 -14.71 10.11
N VAL A 152 17.40 -14.32 10.76
CA VAL A 152 17.31 -13.02 11.44
C VAL A 152 18.16 -13.02 12.70
N ILE A 153 19.27 -12.31 12.67
CA ILE A 153 20.22 -12.17 13.79
C ILE A 153 19.89 -10.96 14.69
N PRO A 154 20.40 -10.88 15.94
CA PRO A 154 20.13 -9.78 16.86
C PRO A 154 20.38 -8.37 16.29
N ALA A 155 21.39 -8.21 15.42
CA ALA A 155 21.69 -6.93 14.78
C ALA A 155 20.52 -6.40 13.93
N PHE A 156 19.77 -7.28 13.26
CA PHE A 156 18.64 -6.90 12.42
C PHE A 156 17.46 -6.36 13.23
N TYR A 157 17.23 -6.89 14.44
CA TYR A 157 16.24 -6.32 15.36
C TYR A 157 16.59 -4.89 15.78
N VAL A 158 17.87 -4.63 16.02
CA VAL A 158 18.36 -3.27 16.35
C VAL A 158 18.16 -2.34 15.16
N ILE A 159 18.54 -2.76 13.96
CA ILE A 159 18.34 -1.96 12.73
C ILE A 159 16.83 -1.66 12.53
N CYS A 160 15.98 -2.67 12.64
CA CYS A 160 14.54 -2.51 12.50
C CYS A 160 13.98 -1.51 13.54
N PHE A 161 14.38 -1.63 14.81
CA PHE A 161 13.97 -0.69 15.85
C PHE A 161 14.44 0.74 15.55
N LEU A 162 15.68 0.94 15.09
CA LEU A 162 16.20 2.26 14.72
C LEU A 162 15.44 2.87 13.52
N VAL A 163 15.07 2.05 12.54
CA VAL A 163 14.25 2.47 11.39
C VAL A 163 12.87 2.92 11.86
N ILE A 164 12.20 2.16 12.74
CA ILE A 164 10.93 2.54 13.33
C ILE A 164 11.06 3.82 14.17
N LEU A 165 12.13 3.95 14.94
CA LEU A 165 12.41 5.15 15.74
C LEU A 165 12.61 6.39 14.85
N ALA A 166 13.36 6.25 13.76
CA ALA A 166 13.56 7.32 12.78
C ALA A 166 12.23 7.75 12.12
N ALA A 167 11.39 6.79 11.78
CA ALA A 167 10.06 7.05 11.22
C ALA A 167 9.14 7.77 12.24
N ALA A 168 9.14 7.32 13.50
CA ALA A 168 8.40 7.97 14.57
C ALA A 168 8.90 9.41 14.81
N TYR A 169 10.21 9.65 14.69
CA TYR A 169 10.75 11.00 14.72
C TYR A 169 10.32 11.82 13.52
N SER A 170 10.41 11.28 12.30
CA SER A 170 9.98 11.94 11.06
C SER A 170 8.50 12.36 11.12
N SER A 171 7.63 11.49 11.64
CA SER A 171 6.19 11.76 11.77
C SER A 171 5.84 12.95 12.66
N THR A 172 6.78 13.47 13.47
CA THR A 172 6.54 14.65 14.33
C THR A 172 6.33 15.95 13.56
N ASP A 173 6.81 16.03 12.31
CA ASP A 173 6.69 17.23 11.49
C ASP A 173 6.43 16.84 10.02
N ILE A 174 5.35 17.39 9.44
CA ILE A 174 4.96 17.17 8.04
C ILE A 174 6.08 17.53 7.04
N LYS A 175 6.98 18.42 7.41
CA LYS A 175 8.13 18.80 6.61
C LYS A 175 9.06 17.61 6.36
N TYR A 176 9.32 16.79 7.38
CA TYR A 176 10.16 15.60 7.24
C TYR A 176 9.47 14.54 6.39
N VAL A 177 8.18 14.27 6.63
CA VAL A 177 7.38 13.36 5.81
C VAL A 177 7.46 13.74 4.34
N ARG A 178 7.29 15.04 4.03
CA ARG A 178 7.35 15.54 2.65
C ARG A 178 8.74 15.37 2.02
N ILE A 179 9.81 15.70 2.75
CA ILE A 179 11.19 15.55 2.26
C ILE A 179 11.50 14.07 1.97
N LEU A 180 11.11 13.17 2.87
CA LEU A 180 11.31 11.74 2.69
C LEU A 180 10.51 11.20 1.51
N SER A 181 9.24 11.56 1.36
CA SER A 181 8.41 11.10 0.24
C SER A 181 8.98 11.52 -1.12
N VAL A 182 9.37 12.77 -1.27
CA VAL A 182 9.97 13.26 -2.51
C VAL A 182 11.35 12.62 -2.74
N GLY A 183 12.18 12.58 -1.69
CA GLY A 183 13.53 12.01 -1.75
C GLY A 183 13.52 10.52 -2.09
N SER A 184 12.68 9.73 -1.44
CA SER A 184 12.57 8.28 -1.71
C SER A 184 12.07 7.99 -3.13
N THR A 185 11.17 8.82 -3.67
CA THR A 185 10.73 8.70 -5.07
C THR A 185 11.91 8.86 -6.04
N PHE A 186 12.72 9.91 -5.88
CA PHE A 186 13.88 10.12 -6.74
C PHE A 186 14.93 9.02 -6.56
N LEU A 187 15.16 8.56 -5.34
CA LEU A 187 16.10 7.46 -5.07
C LEU A 187 15.62 6.13 -5.67
N PHE A 188 14.31 5.88 -5.65
CA PHE A 188 13.75 4.71 -6.30
C PHE A 188 13.95 4.75 -7.84
N PHE A 189 13.68 5.88 -8.48
CA PHE A 189 13.99 6.01 -9.90
C PHE A 189 15.48 5.91 -10.19
N ALA A 190 16.34 6.47 -9.35
CA ALA A 190 17.78 6.31 -9.49
C ALA A 190 18.22 4.85 -9.32
N LEU A 191 17.60 4.09 -8.40
CA LEU A 191 17.82 2.66 -8.23
C LEU A 191 17.43 1.89 -9.49
N ILE A 192 16.24 2.14 -10.06
CA ILE A 192 15.79 1.51 -11.30
C ILE A 192 16.81 1.75 -12.43
N LEU A 193 17.17 3.02 -12.66
CA LEU A 193 18.11 3.40 -13.73
C LEU A 193 19.51 2.85 -13.49
N GLY A 194 19.98 2.85 -12.24
CA GLY A 194 21.26 2.30 -11.84
C GLY A 194 21.34 0.80 -12.08
N MET A 195 20.31 0.04 -11.68
CA MET A 195 20.23 -1.39 -11.91
C MET A 195 20.09 -1.72 -13.38
N TRP A 196 19.28 -0.96 -14.13
CA TRP A 196 19.16 -1.11 -15.58
C TRP A 196 20.51 -0.95 -16.27
N ALA A 197 21.24 0.13 -15.95
CA ALA A 197 22.56 0.39 -16.52
C ALA A 197 23.60 -0.66 -16.09
N TYR A 198 23.59 -1.08 -14.83
CA TYR A 198 24.49 -2.12 -14.31
C TYR A 198 24.29 -3.48 -15.00
N ALA A 199 23.03 -3.84 -15.26
CA ALA A 199 22.70 -5.06 -15.99
C ALA A 199 23.11 -5.03 -17.48
N GLY A 200 23.47 -3.86 -18.00
CA GLY A 200 23.74 -3.69 -19.44
C GLY A 200 22.54 -3.96 -20.35
N MET A 201 21.32 -3.89 -19.79
CA MET A 201 20.08 -4.21 -20.50
C MET A 201 19.81 -3.17 -21.61
N GLY A 202 19.76 -3.62 -22.86
CA GLY A 202 19.40 -2.80 -24.00
C GLY A 202 17.90 -2.46 -24.03
N LEU A 203 17.52 -1.40 -24.76
CA LEU A 203 16.10 -1.02 -24.89
C LEU A 203 15.24 -2.13 -25.53
N GLY A 204 15.79 -2.87 -26.51
CA GLY A 204 15.10 -4.01 -27.13
C GLY A 204 14.83 -5.13 -26.12
N GLU A 205 15.82 -5.45 -25.28
CA GLU A 205 15.69 -6.46 -24.22
C GLU A 205 14.66 -6.03 -23.17
N PHE A 206 14.68 -4.73 -22.78
CA PHE A 206 13.69 -4.18 -21.87
C PHE A 206 12.28 -4.31 -22.43
N VAL A 207 12.05 -3.92 -23.69
CA VAL A 207 10.72 -4.01 -24.31
C VAL A 207 10.25 -5.47 -24.40
N THR A 208 11.16 -6.39 -24.74
CA THR A 208 10.86 -7.83 -24.78
C THR A 208 10.51 -8.36 -23.38
N THR A 209 11.30 -7.99 -22.38
CA THR A 209 11.06 -8.40 -20.99
C THR A 209 9.75 -7.82 -20.47
N ALA A 210 9.51 -6.53 -20.64
CA ALA A 210 8.29 -5.86 -20.23
C ALA A 210 7.04 -6.41 -20.94
N GLY A 211 7.20 -6.91 -22.18
CA GLY A 211 6.14 -7.58 -22.93
C GLY A 211 5.53 -8.78 -22.20
N ASN A 212 6.30 -9.43 -21.29
CA ASN A 212 5.80 -10.53 -20.46
C ASN A 212 4.66 -10.12 -19.52
N ILE A 213 4.52 -8.81 -19.18
CA ILE A 213 3.38 -8.27 -18.41
C ILE A 213 2.07 -8.51 -19.17
N GLY A 214 2.10 -8.65 -20.50
CA GLY A 214 0.94 -9.04 -21.30
C GLY A 214 0.28 -10.33 -20.83
N GLY A 215 1.04 -11.23 -20.21
CA GLY A 215 0.51 -12.44 -19.57
C GLY A 215 -0.48 -12.17 -18.44
N TYR A 216 -0.33 -11.07 -17.68
CA TYR A 216 -1.30 -10.61 -16.70
C TYR A 216 -2.62 -10.17 -17.36
N PHE A 217 -2.55 -9.29 -18.35
CA PHE A 217 -3.74 -8.79 -19.04
C PHE A 217 -4.49 -9.90 -19.80
N GLY A 218 -3.78 -10.86 -20.36
CA GLY A 218 -4.37 -12.04 -21.01
C GLY A 218 -5.09 -12.99 -20.03
N ASN A 219 -4.72 -12.95 -18.76
CA ASN A 219 -5.24 -13.83 -17.71
C ASN A 219 -5.85 -13.09 -16.53
N ILE A 220 -6.25 -11.84 -16.69
CA ILE A 220 -6.71 -10.94 -15.61
C ILE A 220 -7.85 -11.55 -14.79
N HIS A 221 -8.71 -12.35 -15.41
CA HIS A 221 -9.82 -13.04 -14.75
C HIS A 221 -9.37 -14.05 -13.70
N LYS A 222 -8.15 -14.60 -13.81
CA LYS A 222 -7.58 -15.51 -12.81
C LYS A 222 -7.13 -14.77 -11.55
N PHE A 223 -6.76 -13.49 -11.68
CA PHE A 223 -6.29 -12.67 -10.55
C PHE A 223 -7.41 -12.06 -9.71
N ILE A 224 -8.68 -12.26 -10.10
CA ILE A 224 -9.84 -11.73 -9.35
C ILE A 224 -10.05 -12.47 -8.02
N LEU A 225 -9.62 -13.73 -7.93
CA LEU A 225 -9.74 -14.56 -6.72
C LEU A 225 -8.37 -15.13 -6.34
N PRO A 226 -8.19 -15.61 -5.10
CA PRO A 226 -6.95 -16.22 -4.66
C PRO A 226 -6.55 -17.40 -5.55
N LEU A 227 -5.31 -17.42 -6.02
CA LEU A 227 -4.72 -18.52 -6.81
C LEU A 227 -4.12 -19.60 -5.90
N THR A 228 -3.44 -19.15 -4.84
CA THR A 228 -2.72 -19.96 -3.86
C THR A 228 -2.87 -19.34 -2.48
N GLU A 229 -2.36 -19.99 -1.43
CA GLU A 229 -2.29 -19.42 -0.08
C GLU A 229 -1.40 -18.15 -0.04
N TYR A 230 -0.36 -18.12 -0.86
CA TYR A 230 0.51 -16.95 -0.95
C TYR A 230 -0.19 -15.76 -1.63
N HIS A 231 -0.96 -15.99 -2.68
CA HIS A 231 -1.80 -14.94 -3.27
C HIS A 231 -2.91 -14.49 -2.29
N GLU A 232 -3.51 -15.42 -1.55
CA GLU A 232 -4.47 -15.12 -0.48
C GLU A 232 -3.86 -14.17 0.56
N PHE A 233 -2.62 -14.44 0.97
CA PHE A 233 -1.86 -13.58 1.88
C PHE A 233 -1.73 -12.16 1.33
N TYR A 234 -1.32 -11.97 0.07
CA TYR A 234 -1.25 -10.66 -0.58
C TYR A 234 -2.60 -9.95 -0.57
N LEU A 235 -3.68 -10.63 -0.90
CA LEU A 235 -5.01 -10.05 -0.96
C LEU A 235 -5.49 -9.55 0.42
N PHE A 236 -5.25 -10.31 1.48
CA PHE A 236 -5.53 -9.84 2.85
C PHE A 236 -4.67 -8.64 3.23
N TRP A 237 -3.42 -8.61 2.83
CA TRP A 237 -2.54 -7.48 3.04
C TRP A 237 -3.06 -6.23 2.33
N TRP A 238 -3.45 -6.32 1.06
CA TRP A 238 -4.05 -5.20 0.33
C TRP A 238 -5.37 -4.72 0.95
N PHE A 239 -6.21 -5.62 1.43
CA PHE A 239 -7.40 -5.22 2.17
C PHE A 239 -7.04 -4.49 3.47
N ALA A 240 -6.08 -4.97 4.24
CA ALA A 240 -5.60 -4.30 5.44
C ALA A 240 -5.11 -2.87 5.13
N TRP A 241 -4.40 -2.70 4.00
CA TRP A 241 -3.90 -1.39 3.55
C TRP A 241 -5.00 -0.48 2.98
N SER A 242 -6.06 -1.03 2.42
CA SER A 242 -7.03 -0.27 1.63
C SER A 242 -7.67 0.89 2.39
N ILE A 243 -8.09 0.67 3.65
CA ILE A 243 -8.73 1.74 4.44
C ILE A 243 -7.74 2.88 4.71
N MET A 244 -6.53 2.56 5.15
CA MET A 244 -5.58 3.59 5.53
C MET A 244 -5.04 4.37 4.33
N ILE A 245 -4.74 3.69 3.21
CA ILE A 245 -4.32 4.37 1.99
C ILE A 245 -5.46 5.21 1.43
N GLY A 246 -6.68 4.71 1.41
CA GLY A 246 -7.85 5.50 1.01
C GLY A 246 -8.08 6.71 1.91
N GLN A 247 -8.00 6.54 3.23
CA GLN A 247 -8.14 7.63 4.19
C GLN A 247 -7.03 8.68 4.08
N PHE A 248 -5.80 8.25 3.82
CA PHE A 248 -4.67 9.14 3.65
C PHE A 248 -4.73 9.88 2.32
N THR A 249 -4.87 9.15 1.21
CA THR A 249 -4.81 9.73 -0.15
C THR A 249 -6.03 10.57 -0.49
N SER A 250 -7.21 10.27 0.06
CA SER A 250 -8.43 11.06 -0.13
C SER A 250 -8.23 12.54 0.21
N ARG A 251 -7.34 12.84 1.17
CA ARG A 251 -7.04 14.22 1.59
C ARG A 251 -6.45 15.07 0.47
N PHE A 252 -5.78 14.46 -0.50
CA PHE A 252 -4.97 15.14 -1.52
C PHE A 252 -5.60 15.18 -2.90
N VAL A 253 -6.77 14.58 -3.11
CA VAL A 253 -7.46 14.56 -4.40
C VAL A 253 -7.79 15.98 -4.86
N GLY A 254 -7.34 16.36 -6.04
CA GLY A 254 -7.40 17.73 -6.58
C GLY A 254 -8.54 17.96 -7.58
N GLY A 255 -9.75 17.44 -7.35
CA GLY A 255 -10.91 17.70 -8.22
C GLY A 255 -10.98 16.77 -9.45
N LEU A 256 -10.50 15.53 -9.28
CA LEU A 256 -10.67 14.47 -10.28
C LEU A 256 -12.12 14.01 -10.32
N THR A 257 -12.62 13.66 -11.51
CA THR A 257 -13.89 12.93 -11.61
C THR A 257 -13.72 11.48 -11.13
N THR A 258 -14.80 10.80 -10.79
CA THR A 258 -14.78 9.42 -10.30
C THR A 258 -13.97 8.50 -11.22
N TRP A 259 -14.22 8.54 -12.54
CA TRP A 259 -13.47 7.72 -13.48
C TRP A 259 -12.00 8.13 -13.61
N GLN A 260 -11.71 9.44 -13.50
CA GLN A 260 -10.31 9.92 -13.49
C GLN A 260 -9.57 9.46 -12.25
N LEU A 261 -10.22 9.45 -11.07
CA LEU A 261 -9.63 8.92 -9.86
C LEU A 261 -9.36 7.42 -10.01
N LEU A 262 -10.31 6.65 -10.54
CA LEU A 262 -10.11 5.23 -10.81
C LEU A 262 -8.92 5.01 -11.77
N ALA A 263 -8.91 5.70 -12.90
CA ALA A 263 -7.82 5.60 -13.87
C ALA A 263 -6.48 6.01 -13.28
N ALA A 264 -6.45 7.09 -12.48
CA ALA A 264 -5.24 7.54 -11.81
C ALA A 264 -4.69 6.48 -10.85
N LEU A 265 -5.56 5.84 -10.07
CA LEU A 265 -5.16 4.81 -9.12
C LEU A 265 -4.73 3.50 -9.79
N LEU A 266 -5.41 3.07 -10.85
CA LEU A 266 -5.05 1.82 -11.53
C LEU A 266 -3.78 1.96 -12.38
N VAL A 267 -3.62 3.05 -13.11
CA VAL A 267 -2.62 3.17 -14.17
C VAL A 267 -1.30 3.76 -13.68
N PHE A 268 -1.35 4.90 -12.98
CA PHE A 268 -0.11 5.62 -12.69
C PHE A 268 0.85 4.87 -11.74
N PRO A 269 0.40 4.22 -10.65
CA PRO A 269 1.31 3.42 -9.83
C PRO A 269 1.82 2.17 -10.58
N SER A 270 1.01 1.63 -11.49
CA SER A 270 1.36 0.43 -12.24
C SER A 270 2.49 0.65 -13.27
N ILE A 271 2.69 1.90 -13.75
CA ILE A 271 3.77 2.21 -14.69
C ILE A 271 5.17 2.00 -14.06
N PRO A 272 5.53 2.67 -12.95
CA PRO A 272 6.83 2.43 -12.32
C PRO A 272 6.99 1.00 -11.80
N LEU A 273 5.90 0.32 -11.38
CA LEU A 273 5.92 -1.10 -11.04
C LEU A 273 6.30 -1.96 -12.25
N ALA A 274 5.68 -1.72 -13.41
CA ALA A 274 6.00 -2.44 -14.64
C ALA A 274 7.47 -2.29 -15.03
N VAL A 275 8.01 -1.07 -14.92
CA VAL A 275 9.42 -0.81 -15.22
C VAL A 275 10.34 -1.52 -14.22
N TRP A 276 10.06 -1.37 -12.94
CA TRP A 276 10.85 -1.95 -11.84
C TRP A 276 10.90 -3.48 -11.93
N PHE A 277 9.74 -4.11 -11.99
CA PHE A 277 9.68 -5.58 -12.07
C PHE A 277 10.26 -6.12 -13.35
N SER A 278 10.18 -5.40 -14.48
CA SER A 278 10.85 -5.81 -15.73
C SER A 278 12.37 -5.80 -15.59
N VAL A 279 12.94 -4.79 -14.93
CA VAL A 279 14.38 -4.75 -14.64
C VAL A 279 14.76 -5.90 -13.71
N LEU A 280 14.04 -6.12 -12.62
CA LEU A 280 14.31 -7.22 -11.69
C LEU A 280 14.15 -8.60 -12.36
N TYR A 281 13.13 -8.75 -13.21
CA TYR A 281 12.92 -10.01 -13.93
C TYR A 281 14.05 -10.31 -14.91
N PHE A 282 14.64 -9.27 -15.53
CA PHE A 282 15.84 -9.44 -16.36
C PHE A 282 17.03 -9.94 -15.51
N TYR A 283 17.22 -9.45 -14.28
CA TYR A 283 18.21 -9.99 -13.35
C TYR A 283 17.96 -11.47 -13.06
N HIS A 284 16.72 -11.84 -12.77
CA HIS A 284 16.33 -13.22 -12.49
C HIS A 284 16.60 -14.15 -13.68
N LEU A 285 16.16 -13.77 -14.90
CA LEU A 285 16.34 -14.59 -16.10
C LEU A 285 17.81 -14.81 -16.49
N ASN A 286 18.64 -13.81 -16.28
CA ASN A 286 20.06 -13.85 -16.65
C ASN A 286 20.97 -14.18 -15.46
N THR A 287 20.41 -14.55 -14.31
CA THR A 287 21.16 -14.86 -13.07
C THR A 287 22.23 -13.82 -12.74
N ILE A 288 21.89 -12.52 -12.91
CA ILE A 288 22.82 -11.41 -12.67
C ILE A 288 23.01 -11.27 -11.16
N PRO A 289 24.24 -11.33 -10.64
CA PRO A 289 24.49 -11.21 -9.22
C PRO A 289 24.15 -9.82 -8.69
N THR A 290 23.48 -9.77 -7.55
CA THR A 290 23.11 -8.51 -6.88
C THR A 290 23.97 -8.22 -5.64
N ALA A 291 24.87 -9.13 -5.24
CA ALA A 291 25.73 -8.97 -4.08
C ALA A 291 26.53 -7.66 -4.10
N GLY A 292 26.83 -7.12 -2.95
CA GLY A 292 27.60 -5.88 -2.79
C GLY A 292 26.79 -4.63 -3.07
N LEU A 293 27.25 -3.77 -3.97
CA LEU A 293 26.68 -2.44 -4.18
C LEU A 293 25.18 -2.46 -4.52
N ILE A 294 24.69 -3.42 -5.30
CA ILE A 294 23.28 -3.53 -5.67
C ILE A 294 22.43 -3.85 -4.46
N ASN A 295 22.76 -4.89 -3.70
CA ASN A 295 22.03 -5.24 -2.48
C ASN A 295 22.03 -4.09 -1.45
N TRP A 296 23.17 -3.42 -1.26
CA TRP A 296 23.24 -2.25 -0.38
C TRP A 296 22.38 -1.10 -0.88
N SER A 297 22.35 -0.84 -2.18
CA SER A 297 21.48 0.20 -2.77
C SER A 297 19.99 -0.14 -2.57
N MET A 298 19.60 -1.39 -2.81
CA MET A 298 18.23 -1.87 -2.57
C MET A 298 17.87 -1.75 -1.07
N THR A 299 18.78 -2.15 -0.18
CA THR A 299 18.58 -2.03 1.28
C THR A 299 18.36 -0.59 1.70
N VAL A 300 19.19 0.35 1.24
CA VAL A 300 19.07 1.78 1.59
C VAL A 300 17.74 2.35 1.10
N VAL A 301 17.37 2.06 -0.15
CA VAL A 301 16.09 2.52 -0.70
C VAL A 301 14.93 1.86 0.04
N GLY A 302 15.03 0.56 0.34
CA GLY A 302 14.05 -0.18 1.15
C GLY A 302 13.85 0.43 2.54
N ILE A 303 14.93 0.76 3.25
CA ILE A 303 14.87 1.45 4.55
C ILE A 303 14.10 2.78 4.44
N LEU A 304 14.39 3.57 3.40
CA LEU A 304 13.72 4.86 3.20
C LEU A 304 12.22 4.67 2.89
N PHE A 305 11.85 3.63 2.14
CA PHE A 305 10.44 3.28 1.92
C PHE A 305 9.75 2.87 3.21
N VAL A 306 10.40 2.04 4.04
CA VAL A 306 9.88 1.68 5.37
C VAL A 306 9.67 2.92 6.23
N ILE A 307 10.66 3.81 6.32
CA ILE A 307 10.55 5.05 7.11
C ILE A 307 9.39 5.90 6.59
N ASN A 308 9.24 6.04 5.28
CA ASN A 308 8.19 6.84 4.65
C ASN A 308 6.78 6.25 4.85
N SER A 309 6.65 4.93 4.78
CA SER A 309 5.39 4.25 5.08
C SER A 309 5.02 4.42 6.55
N PHE A 310 5.96 4.19 7.46
CA PHE A 310 5.71 4.32 8.88
C PHE A 310 5.38 5.75 9.29
N ASP A 311 6.15 6.76 8.84
CA ASP A 311 5.94 8.15 9.30
C ASP A 311 4.58 8.70 8.88
N SER A 312 4.14 8.38 7.66
CA SER A 312 2.83 8.76 7.14
C SER A 312 1.69 8.10 7.94
N LEU A 313 1.84 6.81 8.26
CA LEU A 313 0.82 6.05 8.99
C LEU A 313 0.81 6.38 10.49
N ILE A 314 1.97 6.57 11.12
CA ILE A 314 2.07 7.06 12.50
C ILE A 314 1.32 8.38 12.61
N ARG A 315 1.57 9.30 11.70
CA ARG A 315 0.87 10.59 11.69
C ARG A 315 -0.64 10.40 11.51
N LEU A 316 -1.06 9.52 10.59
CA LEU A 316 -2.47 9.27 10.33
C LEU A 316 -3.21 8.81 11.59
N TYR A 317 -2.74 7.75 12.26
CA TYR A 317 -3.46 7.24 13.43
C TYR A 317 -3.33 8.14 14.67
N THR A 318 -2.18 8.82 14.83
CA THR A 318 -2.01 9.75 15.95
C THR A 318 -2.88 10.99 15.79
N ASP A 319 -3.04 11.53 14.58
CA ASP A 319 -4.00 12.59 14.27
C ASP A 319 -5.44 12.10 14.53
N ASN A 320 -5.82 10.92 14.05
CA ASN A 320 -7.14 10.35 14.26
C ASN A 320 -7.49 10.18 15.76
N MET A 321 -6.51 9.82 16.59
CA MET A 321 -6.68 9.61 18.02
C MET A 321 -6.41 10.87 18.86
N ASN A 322 -6.04 11.97 18.22
CA ASN A 322 -5.64 13.21 18.90
C ASN A 322 -4.44 13.02 19.86
N LEU A 323 -3.45 12.26 19.41
CA LEU A 323 -2.21 11.93 20.12
C LEU A 323 -1.00 12.59 19.45
N SER A 324 -1.11 13.86 19.04
CA SER A 324 -0.05 14.57 18.33
C SER A 324 1.21 14.78 19.20
N ALA A 325 2.36 14.98 18.55
CA ALA A 325 3.61 15.31 19.23
C ALA A 325 3.55 16.63 20.00
N GLU A 326 2.70 17.56 19.58
CA GLU A 326 2.45 18.82 20.29
C GLU A 326 1.76 18.59 21.62
N ARG A 327 0.80 17.66 21.66
CA ARG A 327 0.03 17.33 22.87
C ARG A 327 0.78 16.47 23.86
N LEU A 328 1.49 15.44 23.38
CA LEU A 328 2.17 14.47 24.23
C LEU A 328 3.60 14.91 24.60
N GLY A 329 4.16 15.87 23.88
CA GLY A 329 5.58 16.16 23.88
C GLY A 329 6.33 15.22 22.91
N LYS A 330 7.40 15.75 22.29
CA LYS A 330 8.13 15.05 21.22
C LYS A 330 8.71 13.70 21.66
N LEU A 331 9.37 13.65 22.81
CA LEU A 331 10.03 12.42 23.28
C LEU A 331 9.04 11.30 23.64
N PRO A 332 7.97 11.53 24.45
CA PRO A 332 6.96 10.49 24.70
C PRO A 332 6.24 10.03 23.43
N TYR A 333 5.97 10.94 22.51
CA TYR A 333 5.37 10.60 21.21
C TYR A 333 6.26 9.65 20.42
N VAL A 334 7.56 9.98 20.24
CA VAL A 334 8.49 9.18 19.45
C VAL A 334 8.72 7.82 20.09
N LEU A 335 9.05 7.77 21.38
CA LEU A 335 9.31 6.51 22.08
C LEU A 335 8.08 5.64 22.19
N GLY A 336 6.91 6.21 22.50
CA GLY A 336 5.67 5.47 22.61
C GLY A 336 5.28 4.79 21.30
N ASN A 337 5.34 5.52 20.18
CA ASN A 337 5.07 4.95 18.87
C ASN A 337 6.14 3.91 18.47
N ALA A 338 7.43 4.18 18.69
CA ALA A 338 8.49 3.25 18.33
C ALA A 338 8.38 1.93 19.11
N VAL A 339 8.16 1.97 20.42
CA VAL A 339 8.03 0.77 21.26
C VAL A 339 6.76 -0.02 20.88
N ALA A 340 5.63 0.67 20.71
CA ALA A 340 4.36 0.01 20.35
C ALA A 340 4.46 -0.70 18.98
N LEU A 341 4.97 -0.01 17.97
CA LEU A 341 5.13 -0.59 16.63
C LEU A 341 6.16 -1.72 16.60
N PHE A 342 7.28 -1.57 17.30
CA PHE A 342 8.28 -2.63 17.38
C PHE A 342 7.76 -3.88 18.09
N ALA A 343 7.00 -3.72 19.19
CA ALA A 343 6.38 -4.86 19.88
C ALA A 343 5.38 -5.60 18.96
N LEU A 344 4.57 -4.87 18.17
CA LEU A 344 3.68 -5.47 17.18
C LEU A 344 4.44 -6.10 16.01
N THR A 345 5.55 -5.50 15.58
CA THR A 345 6.48 -6.08 14.59
C THR A 345 6.96 -7.46 15.04
N LEU A 346 7.37 -7.59 16.31
CA LEU A 346 7.79 -8.88 16.89
C LEU A 346 6.62 -9.87 16.98
N ALA A 347 5.40 -9.41 17.27
CA ALA A 347 4.22 -10.25 17.29
C ALA A 347 3.88 -10.83 15.89
N PHE A 348 4.07 -10.07 14.83
CA PHE A 348 3.95 -10.56 13.46
C PHE A 348 5.10 -11.52 13.10
N GLN A 349 6.34 -11.15 13.39
CA GLN A 349 7.51 -11.98 13.09
C GLN A 349 7.44 -13.34 13.80
N SER A 350 6.91 -13.39 15.03
CA SER A 350 6.69 -14.62 15.79
C SER A 350 5.38 -15.38 15.45
N GLN A 351 4.63 -14.92 14.45
CA GLN A 351 3.34 -15.50 14.01
C GLN A 351 2.21 -15.44 15.07
N TRP A 352 2.35 -14.67 16.15
CA TRP A 352 1.28 -14.42 17.11
C TRP A 352 0.19 -13.50 16.55
N LEU A 353 0.54 -12.73 15.53
CA LEU A 353 -0.39 -11.89 14.80
C LEU A 353 -0.22 -12.18 13.31
N GLN A 354 -1.32 -12.26 12.58
CA GLN A 354 -1.33 -12.58 11.16
C GLN A 354 -2.10 -11.50 10.38
N ILE A 355 -1.58 -11.11 9.22
CA ILE A 355 -2.20 -10.06 8.40
C ILE A 355 -3.59 -10.46 7.90
N GLN A 356 -3.84 -11.75 7.75
CA GLN A 356 -5.14 -12.30 7.38
C GLN A 356 -6.24 -11.92 8.39
N TRP A 357 -5.90 -11.87 9.66
CA TRP A 357 -6.86 -11.42 10.70
C TRP A 357 -7.17 -9.94 10.56
N VAL A 358 -6.15 -9.13 10.31
CA VAL A 358 -6.30 -7.69 10.11
C VAL A 358 -7.16 -7.40 8.87
N GLY A 359 -6.85 -8.04 7.74
CA GLY A 359 -7.65 -7.93 6.53
C GLY A 359 -9.10 -8.42 6.71
N THR A 360 -9.32 -9.48 7.51
CA THR A 360 -10.67 -9.94 7.87
C THR A 360 -11.45 -8.89 8.65
N VAL A 361 -10.80 -8.20 9.59
CA VAL A 361 -11.43 -7.07 10.32
C VAL A 361 -11.83 -5.95 9.36
N VAL A 362 -10.98 -5.65 8.37
CA VAL A 362 -11.28 -4.64 7.35
C VAL A 362 -12.49 -5.03 6.50
N ILE A 363 -12.60 -6.29 6.07
CA ILE A 363 -13.79 -6.79 5.37
C ILE A 363 -15.03 -6.64 6.25
N GLY A 364 -14.91 -6.96 7.54
CA GLY A 364 -15.97 -6.74 8.53
C GLY A 364 -16.39 -5.27 8.64
N ILE A 365 -15.44 -4.33 8.62
CA ILE A 365 -15.70 -2.89 8.62
C ILE A 365 -16.45 -2.48 7.34
N TYR A 366 -16.08 -3.01 6.17
CA TYR A 366 -16.80 -2.73 4.91
C TYR A 366 -18.26 -3.17 4.99
N ILE A 367 -18.50 -4.40 5.44
CA ILE A 367 -19.85 -4.94 5.59
C ILE A 367 -20.65 -4.12 6.60
N ALA A 368 -20.08 -3.80 7.76
CA ALA A 368 -20.72 -2.98 8.78
C ALA A 368 -21.06 -1.58 8.26
N CYS A 369 -20.16 -0.96 7.50
CA CYS A 369 -20.39 0.33 6.87
C CYS A 369 -21.56 0.27 5.88
N LEU A 370 -21.62 -0.74 5.04
CA LEU A 370 -22.73 -0.93 4.11
C LEU A 370 -24.06 -1.11 4.84
N ILE A 371 -24.09 -1.97 5.86
CA ILE A 371 -25.30 -2.16 6.67
C ILE A 371 -25.71 -0.82 7.31
N TYR A 372 -24.78 -0.08 7.87
CA TYR A 372 -25.06 1.23 8.46
C TYR A 372 -25.64 2.22 7.44
N ILE A 373 -25.07 2.27 6.24
CA ILE A 373 -25.58 3.10 5.14
C ILE A 373 -27.02 2.71 4.80
N PHE A 374 -27.28 1.42 4.56
CA PHE A 374 -28.59 0.95 4.19
C PHE A 374 -29.67 1.21 5.25
N VAL A 375 -29.32 1.04 6.53
CA VAL A 375 -30.25 1.16 7.65
C VAL A 375 -30.44 2.61 8.11
N LYS A 376 -29.36 3.40 8.14
CA LYS A 376 -29.36 4.71 8.79
C LYS A 376 -29.16 5.89 7.85
N LYS A 377 -28.47 5.69 6.70
CA LYS A 377 -27.92 6.76 5.87
C LYS A 377 -28.27 6.63 4.39
N ARG A 378 -29.30 5.83 4.08
CA ARG A 378 -29.69 5.56 2.68
C ARG A 378 -30.11 6.84 1.94
N SER A 379 -30.85 7.72 2.58
CA SER A 379 -31.31 8.99 1.99
C SER A 379 -30.16 9.94 1.68
N GLU A 380 -29.17 10.05 2.60
CA GLU A 380 -28.03 10.93 2.42
C GLU A 380 -27.13 10.46 1.28
N VAL A 381 -26.91 9.14 1.16
CA VAL A 381 -26.12 8.57 0.06
C VAL A 381 -26.90 8.62 -1.26
N ALA A 382 -28.22 8.43 -1.24
CA ALA A 382 -29.05 8.54 -2.43
C ALA A 382 -29.10 9.98 -2.99
N ALA A 383 -29.01 10.98 -2.09
CA ALA A 383 -29.01 12.39 -2.45
C ALA A 383 -27.68 12.89 -3.06
N ILE A 384 -26.62 12.05 -3.05
CA ILE A 384 -25.36 12.38 -3.74
C ILE A 384 -25.63 12.40 -5.25
N THR A 385 -25.58 13.58 -5.86
CA THR A 385 -25.80 13.77 -7.28
C THR A 385 -24.50 13.74 -8.07
N SER A 386 -24.57 13.44 -9.35
CA SER A 386 -23.42 13.48 -10.26
C SER A 386 -23.11 14.87 -10.80
N SER A 387 -23.85 15.91 -10.37
CA SER A 387 -23.62 17.30 -10.78
C SER A 387 -22.34 17.85 -10.17
N PRO A 388 -21.36 18.32 -10.96
CA PRO A 388 -20.10 18.84 -10.45
C PRO A 388 -20.25 20.04 -9.50
N GLU A 389 -21.30 20.85 -9.68
CA GLU A 389 -21.53 22.08 -8.93
C GLU A 389 -22.12 21.84 -7.54
N GLU A 390 -22.92 20.77 -7.37
CA GLU A 390 -23.58 20.44 -6.10
C GLU A 390 -22.72 19.54 -5.18
N ASN A 391 -21.71 18.88 -5.71
CA ASN A 391 -20.86 17.90 -5.00
C ASN A 391 -19.45 18.40 -4.72
N THR A 392 -19.16 19.65 -4.98
CA THR A 392 -17.94 20.27 -4.47
C THR A 392 -18.10 20.36 -2.95
N LEU A 393 -17.41 19.47 -2.21
CA LEU A 393 -17.33 19.57 -0.77
C LEU A 393 -16.84 20.98 -0.42
N ASP A 394 -17.71 21.76 0.22
CA ASP A 394 -17.34 23.06 0.74
C ASP A 394 -16.50 22.86 2.01
N PHE A 395 -15.18 22.80 1.81
CA PHE A 395 -14.22 22.54 2.88
C PHE A 395 -14.19 23.62 3.96
N ASP A 396 -14.67 24.82 3.68
CA ASP A 396 -14.79 25.86 4.69
C ASP A 396 -15.90 25.53 5.68
N ARG A 397 -16.93 24.80 5.27
CA ARG A 397 -17.96 24.24 6.15
C ARG A 397 -17.47 23.04 6.97
N ILE A 398 -16.53 22.25 6.46
CA ILE A 398 -15.98 21.08 7.20
C ILE A 398 -14.96 21.53 8.24
N LYS A 399 -14.18 22.59 7.97
CA LYS A 399 -13.24 23.17 8.96
C LYS A 399 -13.91 23.73 10.20
N THR A 400 -15.17 24.09 10.13
CA THR A 400 -15.95 24.62 11.27
C THR A 400 -16.66 23.56 12.10
N ALA A 401 -16.59 22.28 11.72
CA ALA A 401 -17.21 21.16 12.42
C ALA A 401 -16.24 20.31 13.27
N HIS A 402 -14.98 20.76 13.44
CA HIS A 402 -13.97 20.11 14.29
C HIS A 402 -13.55 21.00 15.45
#